data_7802c65a914e31524dd3b5ccc678bb04
#
_entry.id   7802c65a914e31524dd3b5ccc678bb04
#
_cell.length_a   1.000
_cell.length_b   1.000
_cell.length_c   1.000
_cell.angle_alpha   90.00
_cell.angle_beta   90.00
_cell.angle_gamma   90.00
#
_symmetry.space_group_name_H-M   'P 1'
#
loop_
_entity.id
_entity.type
_entity.pdbx_description
1 polymer ?
#
loop_
_entity_poly.entity_id
_entity_poly.type
_entity_poly.pdbx_seq_one_letter_code
_entity_poly.pdbx_strand_id
1 'polypeptide(L)'
;MAPADARLHTSYAQFPSPDGYGTVRGYLAQPAKSKGKLPTVLVVHENRGLNPHIEDIVRRLALDDFIAFAPDALFPLGGYPGDEDKARELFGKLDQAKTREDFLAAEDFLKHRPEGNGKVGVVGFCWGGGIANFLATRVPDLGAAVPFYGAQPPAEDVAKIKAPLLCSTPARTNASMPAGPRTSRR
;
A
#
# COMPACT_ATOMS: atom_id res chain seq x y z
N MET A 1 -1.48 18.35 12.06
CA MET A 1 -1.45 17.07 12.81
C MET A 1 -2.86 16.83 13.32
N ALA A 2 -3.55 15.76 12.90
CA ALA A 2 -4.87 15.45 13.46
C ALA A 2 -4.70 15.19 14.97
N PRO A 3 -5.63 15.65 15.81
CA PRO A 3 -5.57 15.40 17.24
C PRO A 3 -5.57 13.88 17.50
N ALA A 4 -4.85 13.46 18.55
CA ALA A 4 -4.80 12.06 18.96
C ALA A 4 -6.22 11.56 19.25
N ASP A 5 -6.70 10.60 18.47
CA ASP A 5 -7.99 9.97 18.70
C ASP A 5 -7.84 8.93 19.81
N ALA A 6 -8.51 9.15 20.93
CA ALA A 6 -8.44 8.26 22.11
C ALA A 6 -8.95 6.81 21.83
N ARG A 7 -9.62 6.59 20.71
CA ARG A 7 -10.06 5.26 20.26
C ARG A 7 -8.95 4.44 19.62
N LEU A 8 -7.80 5.06 19.32
CA LEU A 8 -6.69 4.45 18.58
C LEU A 8 -5.40 4.47 19.40
N HIS A 9 -4.59 3.43 19.20
CA HIS A 9 -3.17 3.45 19.48
C HIS A 9 -2.43 3.63 18.15
N THR A 10 -1.58 4.65 18.08
CA THR A 10 -0.77 4.95 16.91
C THR A 10 0.70 4.99 17.28
N SER A 11 1.57 4.48 16.40
CA SER A 11 3.01 4.48 16.61
C SER A 11 3.75 4.35 15.27
N TYR A 12 5.04 4.62 15.28
CA TYR A 12 5.92 4.15 14.21
C TYR A 12 6.57 2.84 14.64
N ALA A 13 6.48 1.83 13.80
CA ALA A 13 7.12 0.53 14.01
C ALA A 13 8.21 0.31 12.95
N GLN A 14 9.27 -0.37 13.35
CA GLN A 14 10.34 -0.80 12.45
C GLN A 14 10.30 -2.31 12.30
N PHE A 15 10.70 -2.78 11.13
CA PHE A 15 10.80 -4.20 10.82
C PHE A 15 12.03 -4.48 9.94
N PRO A 16 12.58 -5.70 10.00
CA PRO A 16 13.69 -6.10 9.15
C PRO A 16 13.23 -6.40 7.73
N SER A 17 14.02 -5.98 6.74
CA SER A 17 13.86 -6.28 5.32
C SER A 17 15.22 -6.67 4.73
N PRO A 18 15.71 -7.88 4.99
CA PRO A 18 17.08 -8.28 4.63
C PRO A 18 17.33 -8.27 3.13
N ASP A 19 16.33 -8.58 2.30
CA ASP A 19 16.43 -8.58 0.85
C ASP A 19 16.13 -7.20 0.23
N GLY A 20 15.63 -6.26 1.05
CA GLY A 20 15.34 -4.89 0.68
C GLY A 20 16.40 -3.90 1.19
N TYR A 21 15.95 -2.88 1.91
CA TYR A 21 16.82 -1.83 2.47
C TYR A 21 17.35 -2.12 3.91
N GLY A 22 17.18 -3.34 4.41
CA GLY A 22 17.68 -3.81 5.70
C GLY A 22 16.73 -3.53 6.86
N THR A 23 16.46 -2.27 7.18
CA THR A 23 15.46 -1.87 8.17
C THR A 23 14.54 -0.83 7.57
N VAL A 24 13.24 -1.05 7.72
CA VAL A 24 12.20 -0.15 7.24
C VAL A 24 11.32 0.28 8.40
N ARG A 25 10.79 1.50 8.33
CA ARG A 25 9.83 2.04 9.29
C ARG A 25 8.49 2.30 8.61
N GLY A 26 7.41 2.15 9.35
CA GLY A 26 6.09 2.54 8.89
C GLY A 26 5.22 3.06 10.02
N TYR A 27 4.08 3.64 9.66
CA TYR A 27 3.06 4.13 10.57
C TYR A 27 2.04 3.04 10.84
N LEU A 28 1.80 2.76 12.13
CA LEU A 28 0.89 1.75 12.63
C LEU A 28 -0.26 2.42 13.38
N ALA A 29 -1.48 1.99 13.10
CA ALA A 29 -2.64 2.31 13.94
C ALA A 29 -3.47 1.04 14.20
N GLN A 30 -4.02 0.96 15.40
CA GLN A 30 -4.92 -0.11 15.82
C GLN A 30 -5.94 0.42 16.82
N PRO A 31 -7.11 -0.22 16.98
CA PRO A 31 -8.05 0.14 18.02
C PRO A 31 -7.42 0.10 19.41
N ALA A 32 -7.71 1.10 20.24
CA ALA A 32 -7.23 1.13 21.63
C ALA A 32 -7.83 0.00 22.49
N LYS A 33 -8.99 -0.53 22.06
CA LYS A 33 -9.65 -1.67 22.69
C LYS A 33 -10.15 -2.61 21.61
N SER A 34 -9.73 -3.87 21.65
CA SER A 34 -10.24 -4.93 20.77
C SER A 34 -10.74 -6.12 21.59
N LYS A 35 -11.76 -6.82 21.06
CA LYS A 35 -12.31 -8.04 21.66
C LYS A 35 -11.70 -9.29 21.02
N GLY A 36 -10.39 -9.34 20.84
CA GLY A 36 -9.70 -10.48 20.24
C GLY A 36 -8.72 -10.05 19.16
N LYS A 37 -8.24 -11.02 18.38
CA LYS A 37 -7.29 -10.79 17.29
C LYS A 37 -7.98 -10.17 16.08
N LEU A 38 -7.39 -9.15 15.51
CA LEU A 38 -7.93 -8.38 14.40
C LEU A 38 -7.29 -8.78 13.06
N PRO A 39 -8.01 -8.63 11.93
CA PRO A 39 -7.38 -8.68 10.61
C PRO A 39 -6.43 -7.50 10.43
N THR A 40 -5.40 -7.68 9.60
CA THR A 40 -4.41 -6.64 9.35
C THR A 40 -4.52 -6.11 7.92
N VAL A 41 -4.22 -4.83 7.73
CA VAL A 41 -4.21 -4.18 6.42
C VAL A 41 -2.89 -3.46 6.19
N LEU A 42 -2.20 -3.87 5.13
CA LEU A 42 -1.04 -3.17 4.60
C LEU A 42 -1.53 -2.03 3.68
N VAL A 43 -1.17 -0.81 4.01
CA VAL A 43 -1.51 0.39 3.22
C VAL A 43 -0.28 0.83 2.44
N VAL A 44 -0.39 0.85 1.12
CA VAL A 44 0.72 1.23 0.24
C VAL A 44 0.47 2.61 -0.36
N HIS A 45 1.35 3.55 -0.02
CA HIS A 45 1.27 4.94 -0.44
C HIS A 45 1.53 5.15 -1.94
N GLU A 46 1.28 6.35 -2.43
CA GLU A 46 1.65 6.79 -3.78
C GLU A 46 3.17 7.06 -3.89
N ASN A 47 3.61 7.60 -5.03
CA ASN A 47 5.01 7.96 -5.29
C ASN A 47 5.51 9.20 -4.49
N ARG A 48 4.88 9.49 -3.36
CA ARG A 48 5.22 10.60 -2.46
C ARG A 48 5.61 10.16 -1.05
N GLY A 49 5.71 8.84 -0.82
CA GLY A 49 6.06 8.31 0.49
C GLY A 49 4.90 8.37 1.50
N LEU A 50 5.24 8.13 2.75
CA LEU A 50 4.32 8.12 3.88
C LEU A 50 3.98 9.57 4.30
N ASN A 51 3.07 10.20 3.59
CA ASN A 51 2.59 11.54 3.88
C ASN A 51 1.40 11.53 4.86
N PRO A 52 0.98 12.69 5.40
CA PRO A 52 -0.13 12.79 6.37
C PRO A 52 -1.46 12.23 5.87
N HIS A 53 -1.71 12.23 4.55
CA HIS A 53 -2.91 11.65 3.95
C HIS A 53 -2.94 10.13 4.12
N ILE A 54 -1.82 9.46 3.86
CA ILE A 54 -1.71 8.01 4.04
C ILE A 54 -1.83 7.63 5.52
N GLU A 55 -1.22 8.39 6.42
CA GLU A 55 -1.41 8.19 7.86
C GLU A 55 -2.89 8.32 8.29
N ASP A 56 -3.64 9.24 7.65
CA ASP A 56 -5.08 9.37 7.90
C ASP A 56 -5.86 8.14 7.44
N ILE A 57 -5.51 7.57 6.26
CA ILE A 57 -6.10 6.32 5.78
C ILE A 57 -5.84 5.19 6.78
N VAL A 58 -4.61 5.06 7.28
CA VAL A 58 -4.24 4.05 8.28
C VAL A 58 -5.10 4.19 9.54
N ARG A 59 -5.29 5.43 10.04
CA ARG A 59 -6.16 5.68 11.21
C ARG A 59 -7.62 5.33 10.94
N ARG A 60 -8.16 5.63 9.77
CA ARG A 60 -9.54 5.29 9.40
C ARG A 60 -9.77 3.79 9.37
N LEU A 61 -8.86 3.04 8.78
CA LEU A 61 -8.94 1.58 8.79
C LEU A 61 -8.87 1.01 10.21
N ALA A 62 -8.07 1.63 11.09
CA ALA A 62 -8.04 1.22 12.49
C ALA A 62 -9.34 1.53 13.24
N LEU A 63 -10.09 2.57 12.86
CA LEU A 63 -11.44 2.84 13.39
C LEU A 63 -12.48 1.81 12.91
N ASP A 64 -12.21 1.12 11.81
CA ASP A 64 -13.02 0.04 11.25
C ASP A 64 -12.54 -1.35 11.71
N ASP A 65 -11.91 -1.43 12.88
CA ASP A 65 -11.45 -2.65 13.56
C ASP A 65 -10.36 -3.44 12.79
N PHE A 66 -9.49 -2.76 12.06
CA PHE A 66 -8.28 -3.34 11.50
C PHE A 66 -7.03 -2.91 12.28
N ILE A 67 -5.99 -3.75 12.26
CA ILE A 67 -4.63 -3.28 12.50
C ILE A 67 -4.09 -2.81 11.16
N ALA A 68 -3.88 -1.51 10.99
CA ALA A 68 -3.44 -0.93 9.74
C ALA A 68 -2.00 -0.42 9.83
N PHE A 69 -1.20 -0.68 8.80
CA PHE A 69 0.20 -0.32 8.76
C PHE A 69 0.61 0.18 7.37
N ALA A 70 1.29 1.31 7.32
CA ALA A 70 1.85 1.85 6.09
C ALA A 70 3.37 1.97 6.21
N PRO A 71 4.15 1.12 5.52
CA PRO A 71 5.59 1.29 5.39
C PRO A 71 5.93 2.59 4.67
N ASP A 72 7.03 3.22 5.04
CA ASP A 72 7.57 4.39 4.37
C ASP A 72 8.68 3.97 3.40
N ALA A 73 8.39 3.88 2.11
CA ALA A 73 9.39 3.57 1.10
C ALA A 73 10.54 4.59 1.05
N LEU A 74 10.31 5.82 1.51
CA LEU A 74 11.35 6.86 1.57
C LEU A 74 12.21 6.78 2.84
N PHE A 75 11.89 5.91 3.79
CA PHE A 75 12.65 5.81 5.05
C PHE A 75 14.18 5.66 4.85
N PRO A 76 14.68 4.85 3.88
CA PRO A 76 16.12 4.74 3.62
C PRO A 76 16.77 6.05 3.14
N LEU A 77 15.98 6.99 2.64
CA LEU A 77 16.40 8.31 2.15
C LEU A 77 16.03 9.45 3.10
N GLY A 78 15.68 9.14 4.36
CA GLY A 78 15.31 10.11 5.39
C GLY A 78 13.79 10.28 5.61
N GLY A 79 12.96 9.55 4.89
CA GLY A 79 11.49 9.58 5.01
C GLY A 79 10.83 10.73 4.25
N TYR A 80 9.53 10.94 4.52
CA TYR A 80 8.77 12.01 3.88
C TYR A 80 9.32 13.40 4.25
N PRO A 81 9.76 14.21 3.26
CA PRO A 81 10.46 15.48 3.51
C PRO A 81 9.54 16.66 3.88
N GLY A 82 8.22 16.44 4.01
CA GLY A 82 7.24 17.51 4.26
C GLY A 82 6.84 18.30 3.01
N ASP A 83 7.36 17.95 1.84
CA ASP A 83 7.09 18.58 0.56
C ASP A 83 6.91 17.49 -0.51
N GLU A 84 5.81 17.56 -1.27
CA GLU A 84 5.44 16.49 -2.20
C GLU A 84 6.32 16.43 -3.46
N ASP A 85 6.87 17.56 -3.91
CA ASP A 85 7.75 17.58 -5.08
C ASP A 85 9.11 16.98 -4.73
N LYS A 86 9.67 17.35 -3.56
CA LYS A 86 10.88 16.74 -3.02
C LYS A 86 10.69 15.24 -2.75
N ALA A 87 9.54 14.85 -2.23
CA ALA A 87 9.21 13.44 -2.01
C ALA A 87 9.24 12.65 -3.33
N ARG A 88 8.69 13.22 -4.40
CA ARG A 88 8.69 12.62 -5.74
C ARG A 88 10.10 12.49 -6.33
N GLU A 89 10.95 13.50 -6.12
CA GLU A 89 12.37 13.44 -6.50
C GLU A 89 13.12 12.33 -5.76
N LEU A 90 12.93 12.22 -4.45
CA LEU A 90 13.51 11.15 -3.63
C LEU A 90 13.00 9.78 -4.07
N PHE A 91 11.70 9.66 -4.36
CA PHE A 91 11.10 8.43 -4.81
C PHE A 91 11.71 7.92 -6.13
N GLY A 92 12.09 8.84 -7.03
CA GLY A 92 12.82 8.52 -8.26
C GLY A 92 14.22 7.93 -8.04
N LYS A 93 14.79 8.06 -6.85
CA LYS A 93 16.13 7.54 -6.48
C LYS A 93 16.07 6.14 -5.84
N LEU A 94 14.87 5.64 -5.54
CA LEU A 94 14.70 4.33 -4.93
C LEU A 94 15.04 3.20 -5.91
N ASP A 95 15.72 2.19 -5.40
CA ASP A 95 15.82 0.89 -6.06
C ASP A 95 14.45 0.19 -5.93
N GLN A 96 13.73 0.11 -7.04
CA GLN A 96 12.38 -0.45 -7.07
C GLN A 96 12.35 -1.95 -6.75
N ALA A 97 13.43 -2.69 -7.00
CA ALA A 97 13.51 -4.10 -6.63
C ALA A 97 13.59 -4.24 -5.11
N LYS A 98 14.51 -3.52 -4.46
CA LYS A 98 14.62 -3.49 -2.99
C LYS A 98 13.34 -3.00 -2.32
N THR A 99 12.72 -1.96 -2.89
CA THR A 99 11.47 -1.43 -2.36
C THR A 99 10.35 -2.48 -2.39
N ARG A 100 10.27 -3.30 -3.44
CA ARG A 100 9.30 -4.41 -3.49
C ARG A 100 9.54 -5.45 -2.41
N GLU A 101 10.80 -5.78 -2.12
CA GLU A 101 11.15 -6.70 -1.03
C GLU A 101 10.80 -6.11 0.34
N ASP A 102 10.92 -4.77 0.52
CA ASP A 102 10.45 -4.11 1.75
C ASP A 102 8.95 -4.30 1.98
N PHE A 103 8.13 -4.27 0.92
CA PHE A 103 6.68 -4.48 1.05
C PHE A 103 6.30 -5.96 1.24
N LEU A 104 7.09 -6.92 0.72
CA LEU A 104 6.94 -8.33 1.08
C LEU A 104 7.28 -8.57 2.55
N ALA A 105 8.39 -7.98 3.03
CA ALA A 105 8.75 -8.05 4.45
C ALA A 105 7.71 -7.37 5.36
N ALA A 106 7.07 -6.30 4.89
CA ALA A 106 6.01 -5.63 5.64
C ALA A 106 4.74 -6.48 5.75
N GLU A 107 4.40 -7.24 4.71
CA GLU A 107 3.30 -8.21 4.76
C GLU A 107 3.59 -9.29 5.79
N ASP A 108 4.77 -9.89 5.74
CA ASP A 108 5.21 -10.91 6.70
C ASP A 108 5.23 -10.37 8.15
N PHE A 109 5.72 -9.14 8.34
CA PHE A 109 5.68 -8.45 9.63
C PHE A 109 4.25 -8.33 10.19
N LEU A 110 3.28 -7.94 9.33
CA LEU A 110 1.88 -7.85 9.74
C LEU A 110 1.26 -9.20 10.04
N LYS A 111 1.57 -10.22 9.25
CA LYS A 111 1.06 -11.58 9.40
C LYS A 111 1.42 -12.20 10.75
N HIS A 112 2.62 -11.88 11.24
CA HIS A 112 3.14 -12.43 12.49
C HIS A 112 2.90 -11.54 13.71
N ARG A 113 2.12 -10.48 13.60
CA ARG A 113 1.79 -9.66 14.77
C ARG A 113 0.95 -10.41 15.78
N PRO A 114 1.31 -10.34 17.08
CA PRO A 114 0.60 -11.08 18.13
C PRO A 114 -0.86 -10.64 18.30
N GLU A 115 -1.19 -9.38 18.01
CA GLU A 115 -2.54 -8.83 18.06
C GLU A 115 -3.35 -9.16 16.79
N GLY A 116 -2.69 -9.59 15.72
CA GLY A 116 -3.30 -9.96 14.45
C GLY A 116 -3.83 -11.39 14.44
N ASN A 117 -4.79 -11.65 13.57
CA ASN A 117 -5.36 -12.98 13.34
C ASN A 117 -4.63 -13.76 12.24
N GLY A 118 -3.50 -13.27 11.74
CA GLY A 118 -2.70 -13.88 10.69
C GLY A 118 -3.22 -13.64 9.26
N LYS A 119 -4.32 -12.90 9.10
CA LYS A 119 -4.86 -12.53 7.78
C LYS A 119 -4.44 -11.11 7.42
N VAL A 120 -3.77 -10.97 6.29
CA VAL A 120 -3.30 -9.68 5.78
C VAL A 120 -4.05 -9.34 4.49
N GLY A 121 -4.68 -8.17 4.46
CA GLY A 121 -5.16 -7.53 3.22
C GLY A 121 -4.20 -6.42 2.81
N VAL A 122 -4.22 -6.02 1.55
CA VAL A 122 -3.46 -4.89 1.05
C VAL A 122 -4.36 -3.90 0.32
N VAL A 123 -4.17 -2.61 0.59
CA VAL A 123 -4.74 -1.51 -0.19
C VAL A 123 -3.61 -0.63 -0.69
N GLY A 124 -3.63 -0.25 -1.96
CA GLY A 124 -2.57 0.57 -2.54
C GLY A 124 -3.08 1.55 -3.57
N PHE A 125 -2.42 2.73 -3.64
CA PHE A 125 -2.84 3.86 -4.46
C PHE A 125 -1.76 4.19 -5.48
N CYS A 126 -2.12 4.40 -6.77
CA CYS A 126 -1.19 4.73 -7.84
C CYS A 126 -0.04 3.71 -7.95
N TRP A 127 1.19 4.12 -7.69
CA TRP A 127 2.33 3.20 -7.57
C TRP A 127 2.06 2.08 -6.56
N GLY A 128 1.47 2.43 -5.42
CA GLY A 128 1.08 1.46 -4.39
C GLY A 128 0.00 0.49 -4.86
N GLY A 129 -0.86 0.88 -5.79
CA GLY A 129 -1.78 -0.04 -6.45
C GLY A 129 -1.04 -1.10 -7.27
N GLY A 130 0.08 -0.71 -7.91
CA GLY A 130 0.99 -1.66 -8.57
C GLY A 130 1.67 -2.62 -7.57
N ILE A 131 2.07 -2.13 -6.40
CA ILE A 131 2.60 -2.98 -5.32
C ILE A 131 1.53 -3.93 -4.77
N ALA A 132 0.28 -3.48 -4.61
CA ALA A 132 -0.81 -4.35 -4.19
C ALA A 132 -1.03 -5.50 -5.18
N ASN A 133 -0.99 -5.22 -6.47
CA ASN A 133 -1.02 -6.24 -7.52
C ASN A 133 0.19 -7.19 -7.45
N PHE A 134 1.39 -6.64 -7.26
CA PHE A 134 2.61 -7.42 -7.11
C PHE A 134 2.51 -8.37 -5.91
N LEU A 135 2.08 -7.89 -4.74
CA LEU A 135 1.91 -8.73 -3.55
C LEU A 135 0.88 -9.85 -3.80
N ALA A 136 -0.22 -9.56 -4.50
CA ALA A 136 -1.20 -10.57 -4.85
C ALA A 136 -0.62 -11.69 -5.73
N THR A 137 0.40 -11.42 -6.54
CA THR A 137 1.08 -12.45 -7.33
C THR A 137 2.12 -13.24 -6.54
N ARG A 138 2.62 -12.71 -5.41
CA ARG A 138 3.76 -13.27 -4.65
C ARG A 138 3.35 -13.92 -3.33
N VAL A 139 2.24 -13.48 -2.74
CA VAL A 139 1.74 -13.96 -1.44
C VAL A 139 0.51 -14.84 -1.65
N PRO A 140 0.66 -16.18 -1.64
CA PRO A 140 -0.42 -17.10 -2.01
C PRO A 140 -1.61 -17.12 -1.05
N ASP A 141 -1.39 -16.72 0.20
CA ASP A 141 -2.38 -16.67 1.28
C ASP A 141 -2.79 -15.24 1.68
N LEU A 142 -2.49 -14.27 0.82
CA LEU A 142 -2.97 -12.90 0.98
C LEU A 142 -4.51 -12.90 1.08
N GLY A 143 -5.04 -12.23 2.10
CA GLY A 143 -6.47 -12.24 2.39
C GLY A 143 -7.32 -11.50 1.36
N ALA A 144 -6.84 -10.36 0.86
CA ALA A 144 -7.46 -9.59 -0.22
C ALA A 144 -6.47 -8.53 -0.74
N ALA A 145 -6.69 -8.06 -1.99
CA ALA A 145 -5.96 -6.91 -2.50
C ALA A 145 -6.92 -5.89 -3.15
N VAL A 146 -6.70 -4.61 -2.84
CA VAL A 146 -7.50 -3.48 -3.31
C VAL A 146 -6.57 -2.47 -4.01
N PRO A 147 -6.21 -2.71 -5.28
CA PRO A 147 -5.39 -1.79 -6.06
C PRO A 147 -6.24 -0.64 -6.62
N PHE A 148 -5.94 0.60 -6.20
CA PHE A 148 -6.50 1.81 -6.80
C PHE A 148 -5.56 2.32 -7.89
N TYR A 149 -6.05 2.36 -9.15
CA TYR A 149 -5.36 2.90 -10.35
C TYR A 149 -3.86 2.57 -10.44
N GLY A 150 -3.49 1.34 -10.08
CA GLY A 150 -2.14 0.82 -10.13
C GLY A 150 -1.79 0.13 -11.44
N ALA A 151 -0.48 -0.02 -11.68
CA ALA A 151 0.01 -0.83 -12.79
C ALA A 151 -0.44 -2.30 -12.65
N GLN A 152 -0.81 -2.90 -13.78
CA GLN A 152 -1.14 -4.32 -13.82
C GLN A 152 0.15 -5.16 -13.69
N PRO A 153 0.09 -6.36 -13.10
CA PRO A 153 1.21 -7.29 -13.10
C PRO A 153 1.45 -7.83 -14.52
N PRO A 154 2.62 -8.41 -14.79
CA PRO A 154 2.86 -9.17 -16.02
C PRO A 154 1.79 -10.24 -16.23
N ALA A 155 1.37 -10.46 -17.48
CA ALA A 155 0.27 -11.38 -17.81
C ALA A 155 0.53 -12.80 -17.30
N GLU A 156 1.79 -13.25 -17.36
CA GLU A 156 2.24 -14.55 -16.87
C GLU A 156 2.13 -14.71 -15.35
N ASP A 157 2.08 -13.60 -14.61
CA ASP A 157 1.94 -13.62 -13.16
C ASP A 157 0.49 -13.58 -12.69
N VAL A 158 -0.45 -13.18 -13.54
CA VAL A 158 -1.87 -13.07 -13.20
C VAL A 158 -2.45 -14.41 -12.70
N ALA A 159 -2.05 -15.52 -13.33
CA ALA A 159 -2.48 -16.86 -12.95
C ALA A 159 -2.04 -17.29 -11.53
N LYS A 160 -1.06 -16.60 -10.93
CA LYS A 160 -0.56 -16.86 -9.57
C LYS A 160 -1.46 -16.24 -8.50
N ILE A 161 -2.32 -15.29 -8.86
CA ILE A 161 -3.18 -14.55 -7.92
C ILE A 161 -4.26 -15.49 -7.41
N LYS A 162 -4.28 -15.69 -6.10
CA LYS A 162 -5.32 -16.46 -5.40
C LYS A 162 -6.22 -15.57 -4.52
N ALA A 163 -5.70 -14.39 -4.14
CA ALA A 163 -6.44 -13.45 -3.31
C ALA A 163 -7.64 -12.85 -4.06
N PRO A 164 -8.76 -12.58 -3.38
CA PRO A 164 -9.83 -11.74 -3.91
C PRO A 164 -9.28 -10.36 -4.29
N LEU A 165 -9.63 -9.86 -5.48
CA LEU A 165 -9.23 -8.54 -5.96
C LEU A 165 -10.43 -7.62 -6.08
N LEU A 166 -10.34 -6.41 -5.53
CA LEU A 166 -11.25 -5.31 -5.79
C LEU A 166 -10.48 -4.19 -6.50
N CYS A 167 -10.47 -4.22 -7.84
CA CYS A 167 -9.75 -3.24 -8.66
C CYS A 167 -10.60 -1.99 -8.86
N SER A 168 -10.05 -0.83 -8.51
CA SER A 168 -10.63 0.48 -8.83
C SER A 168 -9.76 1.17 -9.88
N THR A 169 -10.31 1.35 -11.07
CA THR A 169 -9.68 2.08 -12.16
C THR A 169 -10.45 3.37 -12.43
N PRO A 170 -9.79 4.49 -12.79
CA PRO A 170 -10.51 5.68 -13.19
C PRO A 170 -11.36 5.38 -14.44
N ALA A 171 -12.56 5.94 -14.49
CA ALA A 171 -13.39 5.85 -15.69
C ALA A 171 -12.60 6.44 -16.88
N ARG A 172 -12.55 5.73 -18.01
CA ARG A 172 -12.01 6.28 -19.25
C ARG A 172 -12.84 7.49 -19.64
N THR A 173 -12.30 8.68 -19.48
CA THR A 173 -12.90 9.87 -20.10
C THR A 173 -12.64 9.80 -21.61
N ASN A 174 -13.66 10.01 -22.43
CA ASN A 174 -13.57 9.99 -23.91
C ASN A 174 -12.56 10.99 -24.50
N ALA A 175 -11.87 11.77 -23.69
CA ALA A 175 -10.86 12.75 -24.10
C ALA A 175 -9.53 12.13 -24.60
N SER A 176 -9.34 10.82 -24.46
CA SER A 176 -8.08 10.14 -24.84
C SER A 176 -8.22 9.22 -26.06
N MET A 177 -9.35 9.20 -26.75
CA MET A 177 -9.47 8.45 -27.99
C MET A 177 -8.98 9.33 -29.16
N PRO A 178 -7.95 8.91 -29.94
CA PRO A 178 -7.66 9.57 -31.19
C PRO A 178 -8.91 9.47 -32.07
N ALA A 179 -9.32 10.60 -32.67
CA ALA A 179 -10.44 10.65 -33.60
C ALA A 179 -10.15 9.66 -34.73
N GLY A 180 -10.88 8.54 -34.77
CA GLY A 180 -10.86 7.64 -35.90
C GLY A 180 -11.31 8.37 -37.17
N PRO A 181 -10.84 7.96 -38.37
CA PRO A 181 -11.17 8.64 -39.62
C PRO A 181 -12.69 8.66 -39.81
N ARG A 182 -13.24 9.84 -39.97
CA ARG A 182 -14.67 10.03 -40.36
C ARG A 182 -14.85 9.43 -41.74
N THR A 183 -15.46 8.27 -41.83
CA THR A 183 -16.00 7.77 -43.10
C THR A 183 -17.23 8.63 -43.47
N SER A 184 -17.07 9.55 -44.37
CA SER A 184 -18.18 10.23 -45.03
C SER A 184 -18.94 9.21 -45.90
N ARG A 185 -20.13 8.80 -45.47
CA ARG A 185 -21.08 8.17 -46.40
C ARG A 185 -21.73 9.25 -47.23
N ARG A 186 -21.56 9.20 -48.54
CA ARG A 186 -22.44 9.83 -49.53
C ARG A 186 -23.67 8.96 -49.73
#